data_f1b54b5d1eff9d68206493b4429971ce
#
_entry.id   f1b54b5d1eff9d68206493b4429971ce
#
_cell.length_a   1.000
_cell.length_b   1.000
_cell.length_c   1.000
_cell.angle_alpha   90.00
_cell.angle_beta   90.00
_cell.angle_gamma   90.00
#
_symmetry.space_group_name_H-M   'P 1'
#
loop_
_entity.id
_entity.type
_entity.pdbx_description
1 polymer ?
#
loop_
_entity_poly.entity_id
_entity_poly.type
_entity_poly.pdbx_seq_one_letter_code
_entity_poly.pdbx_strand_id
1 'polypeptide(L)'
;AKPPPPTGTNRDGTAQLFPPRYKTPLNIMYERIQKMPGWLKPEVEPLHRKDGYTCAITLRKENKQEKSNPFTIRMEPKEPGARLTCETSLHAKHWGATYVLFRLFNNLGLHRVLPPGPREYWMQLEEVKAQSPDHDSWKWAADPFDAIAKRDAEREVREKERAAREAARNDPTKKPLSKAWQRAMEVR
;
A
#
# COMPACT_ATOMS: atom_id res chain seq x y z
N ALA A 1 -16.35 -0.81 -20.83
CA ALA A 1 -16.10 -1.45 -22.13
C ALA A 1 -15.41 -2.79 -21.90
N LYS A 2 -15.89 -3.88 -22.53
CA LYS A 2 -15.21 -5.17 -22.49
C LYS A 2 -13.82 -5.04 -23.11
N PRO A 3 -12.75 -5.60 -22.50
CA PRO A 3 -11.47 -5.63 -23.14
C PRO A 3 -11.58 -6.38 -24.49
N PRO A 4 -10.82 -5.98 -25.50
CA PRO A 4 -10.82 -6.68 -26.79
C PRO A 4 -10.42 -8.14 -26.57
N PRO A 5 -11.00 -9.08 -27.33
CA PRO A 5 -10.68 -10.48 -27.19
C PRO A 5 -9.19 -10.72 -27.41
N PRO A 6 -8.56 -11.64 -26.68
CA PRO A 6 -7.15 -11.96 -26.85
C PRO A 6 -6.89 -12.47 -28.29
N THR A 7 -5.97 -11.84 -28.97
CA THR A 7 -5.56 -12.21 -30.32
C THR A 7 -4.34 -13.12 -30.25
N GLY A 8 -4.55 -14.39 -30.09
CA GLY A 8 -3.49 -15.40 -30.13
C GLY A 8 -3.62 -16.47 -29.06
N THR A 9 -2.84 -17.52 -29.19
CA THR A 9 -2.70 -18.60 -28.24
C THR A 9 -1.26 -18.72 -27.78
N ASN A 10 -1.06 -19.03 -26.51
CA ASN A 10 0.24 -19.37 -25.97
C ASN A 10 0.73 -20.73 -26.52
N ARG A 11 2.00 -21.08 -26.29
CA ARG A 11 2.56 -22.39 -26.68
C ARG A 11 1.85 -23.59 -26.05
N ASP A 12 1.17 -23.39 -24.94
CA ASP A 12 0.37 -24.39 -24.22
C ASP A 12 -1.09 -24.47 -24.69
N GLY A 13 -1.47 -23.74 -25.73
CA GLY A 13 -2.82 -23.69 -26.28
C GLY A 13 -3.80 -22.78 -25.53
N THR A 14 -3.36 -22.09 -24.50
CA THR A 14 -4.22 -21.13 -23.77
C THR A 14 -4.34 -19.80 -24.53
N ALA A 15 -5.49 -19.12 -24.42
CA ALA A 15 -5.68 -17.82 -25.02
C ALA A 15 -4.72 -16.78 -24.43
N GLN A 16 -4.04 -16.03 -25.28
CA GLN A 16 -3.21 -14.91 -24.84
C GLN A 16 -4.07 -13.81 -24.23
N LEU A 17 -3.74 -13.40 -23.03
CA LEU A 17 -4.45 -12.34 -22.33
C LEU A 17 -4.12 -10.95 -22.90
N PHE A 18 -2.89 -10.78 -23.40
CA PHE A 18 -2.41 -9.52 -23.97
C PHE A 18 -1.72 -9.75 -25.32
N PRO A 19 -1.70 -8.72 -26.21
CA PRO A 19 -0.93 -8.80 -27.44
C PRO A 19 0.55 -9.10 -27.16
N PRO A 20 1.22 -9.94 -28.00
CA PRO A 20 2.61 -10.39 -27.75
C PRO A 20 3.66 -9.28 -27.68
N ARG A 21 3.37 -8.13 -28.27
CA ARG A 21 4.25 -6.95 -28.25
C ARG A 21 4.37 -6.25 -26.89
N TYR A 22 3.46 -6.52 -25.98
CA TYR A 22 3.48 -5.92 -24.65
C TYR A 22 4.08 -6.86 -23.61
N LYS A 23 4.88 -6.31 -22.70
CA LYS A 23 5.20 -7.00 -21.46
C LYS A 23 3.96 -7.05 -20.57
N THR A 24 3.80 -8.15 -19.85
CA THR A 24 2.69 -8.28 -18.90
C THR A 24 2.91 -7.40 -17.67
N PRO A 25 1.84 -6.93 -17.00
CA PRO A 25 1.98 -6.18 -15.76
C PRO A 25 2.79 -6.89 -14.68
N LEU A 26 2.62 -8.21 -14.53
CA LEU A 26 3.41 -9.03 -13.61
C LEU A 26 4.90 -8.96 -13.92
N ASN A 27 5.29 -9.10 -15.19
CA ASN A 27 6.69 -9.04 -15.58
C ASN A 27 7.28 -7.65 -15.32
N ILE A 28 6.55 -6.59 -15.63
CA ILE A 28 6.98 -5.21 -15.38
C ILE A 28 7.17 -5.00 -13.86
N MET A 29 6.24 -5.47 -13.05
CA MET A 29 6.32 -5.40 -11.59
C MET A 29 7.56 -6.13 -11.06
N TYR A 30 7.77 -7.38 -11.46
CA TYR A 30 8.94 -8.16 -11.01
C TYR A 30 10.26 -7.50 -11.42
N GLU A 31 10.37 -7.04 -12.66
CA GLU A 31 11.57 -6.36 -13.15
C GLU A 31 11.87 -5.07 -12.37
N ARG A 32 10.84 -4.29 -12.07
CA ARG A 32 10.99 -3.03 -11.32
C ARG A 32 11.39 -3.28 -9.87
N ILE A 33 10.72 -4.21 -9.20
CA ILE A 33 10.99 -4.51 -7.80
C ILE A 33 12.36 -5.16 -7.64
N GLN A 34 12.77 -6.01 -8.57
CA GLN A 34 14.10 -6.63 -8.55
C GLN A 34 15.25 -5.60 -8.62
N LYS A 35 15.01 -4.45 -9.22
CA LYS A 35 16.00 -3.35 -9.28
C LYS A 35 16.07 -2.51 -8.01
N MET A 36 15.13 -2.66 -7.10
CA MET A 36 15.10 -1.91 -5.86
C MET A 36 15.98 -2.58 -4.80
N PRO A 37 16.98 -1.85 -4.21
CA PRO A 37 17.90 -2.44 -3.26
C PRO A 37 17.20 -2.98 -2.01
N GLY A 38 17.48 -4.23 -1.65
CA GLY A 38 16.95 -4.88 -0.46
C GLY A 38 15.50 -5.36 -0.58
N TRP A 39 14.85 -5.16 -1.73
CA TRP A 39 13.50 -5.68 -1.94
C TRP A 39 13.54 -7.14 -2.37
N LEU A 40 12.66 -7.94 -1.79
CA LEU A 40 12.49 -9.35 -2.10
C LEU A 40 11.44 -9.54 -3.20
N LYS A 41 11.39 -10.74 -3.77
CA LYS A 41 10.37 -11.09 -4.75
C LYS A 41 8.97 -10.95 -4.14
N PRO A 42 8.05 -10.20 -4.78
CA PRO A 42 6.69 -10.08 -4.27
C PRO A 42 5.90 -11.39 -4.36
N GLU A 43 5.02 -11.59 -3.41
CA GLU A 43 4.06 -12.69 -3.41
C GLU A 43 2.73 -12.21 -3.95
N VAL A 44 2.24 -12.89 -4.97
CA VAL A 44 0.98 -12.57 -5.66
C VAL A 44 -0.06 -13.61 -5.26
N GLU A 45 -1.12 -13.17 -4.59
CA GLU A 45 -2.19 -14.02 -4.10
C GLU A 45 -3.53 -13.61 -4.72
N PRO A 46 -4.09 -14.40 -5.65
CA PRO A 46 -5.44 -14.16 -6.13
C PRO A 46 -6.45 -14.56 -5.05
N LEU A 47 -7.47 -13.74 -4.86
CA LEU A 47 -8.51 -13.94 -3.87
C LEU A 47 -9.86 -14.10 -4.56
N HIS A 48 -10.55 -15.19 -4.27
CA HIS A 48 -11.92 -15.41 -4.73
C HIS A 48 -12.91 -14.65 -3.82
N ARG A 49 -13.76 -13.85 -4.43
CA ARG A 49 -14.83 -13.08 -3.77
C ARG A 49 -16.18 -13.44 -4.40
N LYS A 50 -17.26 -12.98 -3.79
CA LYS A 50 -18.62 -13.24 -4.29
C LYS A 50 -18.83 -12.85 -5.76
N ASP A 51 -18.21 -11.74 -6.17
CA ASP A 51 -18.40 -11.14 -7.49
C ASP A 51 -17.30 -11.51 -8.50
N GLY A 52 -16.32 -12.32 -8.10
CA GLY A 52 -15.19 -12.70 -8.95
C GLY A 52 -13.87 -12.74 -8.20
N TYR A 53 -12.78 -12.44 -8.89
CA TYR A 53 -11.44 -12.49 -8.34
C TYR A 53 -10.85 -11.09 -8.13
N THR A 54 -10.19 -10.92 -7.03
CA THR A 54 -9.28 -9.80 -6.76
C THR A 54 -7.88 -10.33 -6.47
N CYS A 55 -6.93 -9.46 -6.19
CA CYS A 55 -5.56 -9.87 -5.92
C CYS A 55 -4.98 -9.06 -4.77
N ALA A 56 -4.30 -9.74 -3.87
CA ALA A 56 -3.43 -9.12 -2.89
C ALA A 56 -1.97 -9.41 -3.24
N ILE A 57 -1.11 -8.41 -3.14
CA ILE A 57 0.31 -8.55 -3.38
C ILE A 57 1.06 -8.15 -2.13
N THR A 58 1.89 -9.06 -1.65
CA THR A 58 2.74 -8.84 -0.48
C THR A 58 4.13 -8.43 -0.93
N LEU A 59 4.54 -7.23 -0.54
CA LEU A 59 5.88 -6.70 -0.75
C LEU A 59 6.72 -6.93 0.49
N ARG A 60 7.97 -7.30 0.30
CA ARG A 60 8.93 -7.52 1.38
C ARG A 60 10.24 -6.79 1.10
N LYS A 61 10.80 -6.23 2.16
CA LYS A 61 12.12 -5.61 2.16
C LYS A 61 12.97 -6.22 3.25
N GLU A 62 14.25 -6.50 2.96
CA GLU A 62 15.17 -7.04 3.94
C GLU A 62 15.28 -6.15 5.18
N ASN A 63 15.22 -6.79 6.34
CA ASN A 63 15.52 -6.16 7.61
C ASN A 63 16.97 -6.47 7.99
N LYS A 64 17.83 -5.47 7.92
CA LYS A 64 19.26 -5.63 8.24
C LYS A 64 19.51 -6.00 9.70
N GLN A 65 18.61 -5.63 10.60
CA GLN A 65 18.72 -5.90 12.03
C GLN A 65 18.22 -7.31 12.37
N GLU A 66 17.22 -7.78 11.68
CA GLU A 66 16.57 -9.07 11.91
C GLU A 66 16.26 -9.78 10.58
N LYS A 67 17.22 -10.54 10.09
CA LYS A 67 17.14 -11.21 8.77
C LYS A 67 15.96 -12.19 8.64
N SER A 68 15.53 -12.78 9.75
CA SER A 68 14.41 -13.72 9.80
C SER A 68 13.04 -13.04 9.70
N ASN A 69 12.98 -11.72 9.90
CA ASN A 69 11.74 -10.94 9.93
C ASN A 69 11.82 -9.73 8.97
N PRO A 70 11.61 -9.95 7.67
CA PRO A 70 11.61 -8.85 6.70
C PRO A 70 10.45 -7.90 6.94
N PHE A 71 10.64 -6.64 6.59
CA PHE A 71 9.52 -5.69 6.53
C PHE A 71 8.52 -6.15 5.48
N THR A 72 7.23 -6.14 5.81
CA THR A 72 6.18 -6.71 4.98
C THR A 72 5.03 -5.72 4.83
N ILE A 73 4.59 -5.52 3.60
CA ILE A 73 3.41 -4.72 3.26
C ILE A 73 2.50 -5.55 2.36
N ARG A 74 1.24 -5.67 2.74
CA ARG A 74 0.20 -6.29 1.90
C ARG A 74 -0.59 -5.19 1.19
N MET A 75 -0.59 -5.23 -0.13
CA MET A 75 -1.32 -4.30 -0.98
C MET A 75 -2.51 -5.00 -1.62
N GLU A 76 -3.68 -4.41 -1.45
CA GLU A 76 -4.93 -4.84 -2.09
C GLU A 76 -5.72 -3.59 -2.50
N PRO A 77 -6.32 -3.55 -3.70
CA PRO A 77 -7.14 -2.42 -4.13
C PRO A 77 -8.42 -2.33 -3.31
N LYS A 78 -8.44 -1.49 -2.29
CA LYS A 78 -9.58 -1.28 -1.38
C LYS A 78 -10.24 0.07 -1.52
N GLU A 79 -9.55 1.03 -2.11
CA GLU A 79 -10.03 2.40 -2.26
C GLU A 79 -11.30 2.43 -3.15
N PRO A 80 -12.26 3.31 -2.84
CA PRO A 80 -13.43 3.50 -3.70
C PRO A 80 -13.00 3.84 -5.13
N GLY A 81 -13.52 3.10 -6.11
CA GLY A 81 -13.16 3.25 -7.52
C GLY A 81 -11.90 2.49 -7.96
N ALA A 82 -11.08 1.99 -7.03
CA ALA A 82 -9.92 1.15 -7.34
C ALA A 82 -10.20 -0.35 -7.24
N ARG A 83 -11.37 -0.73 -6.72
CA ARG A 83 -11.76 -2.12 -6.51
C ARG A 83 -11.62 -2.97 -7.78
N LEU A 84 -11.02 -4.13 -7.62
CA LEU A 84 -10.92 -5.14 -8.67
C LEU A 84 -11.99 -6.20 -8.50
N THR A 85 -12.67 -6.47 -9.61
CA THR A 85 -13.52 -7.65 -9.77
C THR A 85 -13.24 -8.23 -11.14
N CYS A 86 -12.47 -9.30 -11.19
CA CYS A 86 -12.02 -9.94 -12.42
C CYS A 86 -12.72 -11.29 -12.62
N GLU A 87 -12.89 -11.69 -13.88
CA GLU A 87 -13.53 -12.97 -14.22
C GLU A 87 -12.64 -14.17 -13.87
N THR A 88 -11.33 -14.01 -13.93
CA THR A 88 -10.36 -15.06 -13.66
C THR A 88 -9.27 -14.64 -12.68
N SER A 89 -8.64 -15.63 -12.04
CA SER A 89 -7.49 -15.38 -11.16
C SER A 89 -6.30 -14.78 -11.91
N LEU A 90 -6.11 -15.15 -13.18
CA LEU A 90 -5.02 -14.62 -14.00
C LEU A 90 -5.20 -13.14 -14.31
N HIS A 91 -6.42 -12.72 -14.67
CA HIS A 91 -6.75 -11.30 -14.81
C HIS A 91 -6.48 -10.54 -13.49
N ALA A 92 -6.96 -11.09 -12.38
CA ALA A 92 -6.77 -10.47 -11.06
C ALA A 92 -5.30 -10.26 -10.72
N LYS A 93 -4.43 -11.20 -11.02
CA LYS A 93 -2.98 -11.07 -10.81
C LYS A 93 -2.38 -9.91 -11.62
N HIS A 94 -2.74 -9.78 -12.89
CA HIS A 94 -2.22 -8.72 -13.75
C HIS A 94 -2.75 -7.33 -13.37
N TRP A 95 -4.04 -7.22 -13.05
CA TRP A 95 -4.62 -5.97 -12.56
C TRP A 95 -4.10 -5.60 -11.17
N GLY A 96 -3.90 -6.57 -10.29
CA GLY A 96 -3.25 -6.36 -9.00
C GLY A 96 -1.81 -5.86 -9.14
N ALA A 97 -1.04 -6.44 -10.08
CA ALA A 97 0.30 -5.95 -10.40
C ALA A 97 0.27 -4.49 -10.92
N THR A 98 -0.71 -4.15 -11.74
CA THR A 98 -0.91 -2.77 -12.21
C THR A 98 -1.19 -1.81 -11.06
N TYR A 99 -2.01 -2.22 -10.11
CA TYR A 99 -2.28 -1.44 -8.90
C TYR A 99 -1.00 -1.18 -8.09
N VAL A 100 -0.19 -2.20 -7.87
CA VAL A 100 1.09 -2.07 -7.17
C VAL A 100 2.05 -1.15 -7.92
N LEU A 101 2.16 -1.30 -9.23
CA LEU A 101 2.96 -0.41 -10.07
C LEU A 101 2.51 1.06 -9.96
N PHE A 102 1.21 1.29 -9.96
CA PHE A 102 0.67 2.64 -9.76
C PHE A 102 1.03 3.20 -8.39
N ARG A 103 0.87 2.41 -7.34
CA ARG A 103 1.16 2.83 -5.97
C ARG A 103 2.64 3.17 -5.75
N LEU A 104 3.54 2.42 -6.36
CA LEU A 104 4.98 2.61 -6.20
C LEU A 104 5.58 3.60 -7.20
N PHE A 105 5.06 3.63 -8.42
CA PHE A 105 5.70 4.28 -9.57
C PHE A 105 4.76 5.17 -10.37
N ASN A 106 3.76 5.78 -9.75
CA ASN A 106 2.79 6.63 -10.47
C ASN A 106 3.41 7.86 -11.15
N ASN A 107 4.61 8.24 -10.76
CA ASN A 107 5.37 9.33 -11.35
C ASN A 107 6.17 8.95 -12.61
N LEU A 108 6.26 7.66 -12.94
CA LEU A 108 7.09 7.18 -14.06
C LEU A 108 6.35 7.02 -15.39
N GLY A 109 5.06 7.31 -15.45
CA GLY A 109 4.29 7.20 -16.70
C GLY A 109 4.27 5.80 -17.30
N LEU A 110 4.26 4.76 -16.47
CA LEU A 110 4.28 3.35 -16.89
C LEU A 110 3.05 2.92 -17.70
N HIS A 111 1.98 3.70 -17.70
CA HIS A 111 0.79 3.46 -18.53
C HIS A 111 1.13 3.35 -20.03
N ARG A 112 2.23 3.97 -20.48
CA ARG A 112 2.68 3.94 -21.87
C ARG A 112 3.18 2.56 -22.30
N VAL A 113 3.71 1.77 -21.38
CA VAL A 113 4.26 0.43 -21.62
C VAL A 113 3.31 -0.69 -21.21
N LEU A 114 2.23 -0.37 -20.52
CA LEU A 114 1.21 -1.33 -20.14
C LEU A 114 0.34 -1.73 -21.33
N PRO A 115 -0.10 -3.01 -21.40
CA PRO A 115 -1.05 -3.44 -22.41
C PRO A 115 -2.44 -2.81 -22.20
N PRO A 116 -3.31 -2.85 -23.23
CA PRO A 116 -4.71 -2.47 -23.08
C PRO A 116 -5.40 -3.26 -21.94
N GLY A 117 -6.32 -2.65 -21.25
CA GLY A 117 -6.93 -3.18 -20.04
C GLY A 117 -6.20 -2.69 -18.80
N PRO A 118 -5.01 -3.17 -18.47
CA PRO A 118 -4.18 -2.59 -17.42
C PRO A 118 -3.89 -1.11 -17.56
N ARG A 119 -3.68 -0.63 -18.79
CA ARG A 119 -3.53 0.81 -19.07
C ARG A 119 -4.78 1.61 -18.68
N GLU A 120 -5.95 1.13 -19.05
CA GLU A 120 -7.24 1.75 -18.69
C GLU A 120 -7.46 1.76 -17.17
N TYR A 121 -7.09 0.67 -16.50
CA TYR A 121 -7.13 0.61 -15.05
C TYR A 121 -6.15 1.61 -14.40
N TRP A 122 -4.96 1.79 -14.94
CA TRP A 122 -4.03 2.83 -14.50
C TRP A 122 -4.64 4.22 -14.59
N MET A 123 -5.28 4.55 -15.70
CA MET A 123 -5.96 5.83 -15.87
C MET A 123 -7.11 6.02 -14.87
N GLN A 124 -7.86 4.96 -14.59
CA GLN A 124 -8.86 4.95 -13.54
C GLN A 124 -8.27 5.24 -12.15
N LEU A 125 -7.11 4.65 -11.84
CA LEU A 125 -6.40 4.92 -10.59
C LEU A 125 -5.91 6.37 -10.50
N GLU A 126 -5.50 6.97 -11.60
CA GLU A 126 -5.16 8.40 -11.63
C GLU A 126 -6.35 9.29 -11.28
N GLU A 127 -7.54 8.97 -11.77
CA GLU A 127 -8.76 9.66 -11.38
C GLU A 127 -9.09 9.48 -9.89
N VAL A 128 -8.97 8.26 -9.38
CA VAL A 128 -9.17 7.96 -7.95
C VAL A 128 -8.21 8.78 -7.08
N LYS A 129 -6.96 8.86 -7.48
CA LYS A 129 -5.94 9.67 -6.80
C LYS A 129 -6.28 11.16 -6.84
N ALA A 130 -6.73 11.67 -7.97
CA ALA A 130 -7.13 13.07 -8.14
C ALA A 130 -8.33 13.46 -7.26
N GLN A 131 -9.28 12.55 -7.08
CA GLN A 131 -10.45 12.75 -6.23
C GLN A 131 -10.15 12.63 -4.73
N SER A 132 -9.05 11.99 -4.36
CA SER A 132 -8.64 11.73 -2.97
C SER A 132 -7.16 12.04 -2.74
N PRO A 133 -6.69 13.29 -3.01
CA PRO A 133 -5.27 13.62 -2.98
C PRO A 133 -4.67 13.49 -1.58
N ASP A 134 -5.46 13.67 -0.53
CA ASP A 134 -5.05 13.59 0.87
C ASP A 134 -5.25 12.21 1.49
N HIS A 135 -5.69 11.23 0.71
CA HIS A 135 -5.86 9.88 1.20
C HIS A 135 -4.50 9.28 1.60
N ASP A 136 -4.37 8.84 2.85
CA ASP A 136 -3.09 8.36 3.39
C ASP A 136 -2.46 7.24 2.57
N SER A 137 -3.28 6.37 1.99
CA SER A 137 -2.81 5.29 1.13
C SER A 137 -2.13 5.78 -0.16
N TRP A 138 -2.48 6.98 -0.66
CA TRP A 138 -1.90 7.55 -1.87
C TRP A 138 -0.60 8.35 -1.62
N LYS A 139 -0.27 8.64 -0.38
CA LYS A 139 1.01 9.24 0.00
C LYS A 139 2.21 8.31 -0.19
N TRP A 140 1.95 7.01 -0.29
CA TRP A 140 3.00 6.05 -0.57
C TRP A 140 3.43 6.17 -2.03
N ALA A 141 4.60 6.70 -2.24
CA ALA A 141 5.24 6.78 -3.53
C ALA A 141 6.66 6.24 -3.40
N ALA A 142 7.15 5.54 -4.38
CA ALA A 142 8.50 5.03 -4.52
C ALA A 142 8.98 4.05 -3.42
N ASP A 143 8.91 4.39 -2.13
CA ASP A 143 9.27 3.49 -1.02
C ASP A 143 8.27 3.58 0.13
N PRO A 144 7.24 2.71 0.14
CA PRO A 144 6.25 2.67 1.20
C PRO A 144 6.81 2.19 2.55
N PHE A 145 7.91 1.45 2.57
CA PHE A 145 8.56 1.02 3.81
C PHE A 145 9.16 2.19 4.58
N ASP A 146 9.77 3.14 3.88
CA ASP A 146 10.28 4.37 4.51
C ASP A 146 9.14 5.22 5.06
N ALA A 147 8.02 5.31 4.36
CA ALA A 147 6.84 6.01 4.82
C ALA A 147 6.23 5.38 6.08
N ILE A 148 6.21 4.05 6.16
CA ILE A 148 5.74 3.31 7.34
C ILE A 148 6.70 3.52 8.49
N ALA A 149 8.00 3.36 8.30
CA ALA A 149 9.01 3.55 9.34
C ALA A 149 8.94 4.96 9.94
N LYS A 150 8.74 5.97 9.11
CA LYS A 150 8.57 7.35 9.55
C LYS A 150 7.31 7.53 10.39
N ARG A 151 6.17 6.99 9.96
CA ARG A 151 4.91 7.05 10.75
C ARG A 151 5.02 6.33 12.08
N ASP A 152 5.68 5.18 12.11
CA ASP A 152 5.87 4.40 13.33
C ASP A 152 6.77 5.15 14.32
N ALA A 153 7.83 5.76 13.84
CA ALA A 153 8.69 6.63 14.66
C ALA A 153 7.94 7.84 15.23
N GLU A 154 7.12 8.51 14.42
CA GLU A 154 6.29 9.63 14.86
C GLU A 154 5.25 9.19 15.91
N ARG A 155 4.66 8.00 15.75
CA ARG A 155 3.72 7.43 16.70
C ARG A 155 4.41 7.14 18.04
N GLU A 156 5.59 6.51 18.02
CA GLU A 156 6.38 6.28 19.24
C GLU A 156 6.70 7.57 20.01
N VAL A 157 7.09 8.62 19.29
CA VAL A 157 7.35 9.93 19.91
C VAL A 157 6.10 10.46 20.59
N ARG A 158 4.95 10.43 19.90
CA ARG A 158 3.67 10.89 20.47
C ARG A 158 3.25 10.06 21.70
N GLU A 159 3.45 8.76 21.68
CA GLU A 159 3.14 7.87 22.80
C GLU A 159 4.04 8.18 24.01
N LYS A 160 5.34 8.40 23.79
CA LYS A 160 6.28 8.81 24.84
C LYS A 160 5.91 10.18 25.44
N GLU A 161 5.56 11.15 24.59
CA GLU A 161 5.11 12.47 25.06
C GLU A 161 3.81 12.38 25.85
N ARG A 162 2.85 11.55 25.40
CA ARG A 162 1.60 11.32 26.09
C ARG A 162 1.84 10.68 27.46
N ALA A 163 2.67 9.64 27.52
CA ALA A 163 3.04 8.99 28.76
C ALA A 163 3.74 9.94 29.74
N ALA A 164 4.65 10.78 29.23
CA ALA A 164 5.33 11.79 30.03
C ALA A 164 4.35 12.84 30.59
N ARG A 165 3.38 13.31 29.78
CA ARG A 165 2.33 14.23 30.25
C ARG A 165 1.44 13.59 31.31
N GLU A 166 1.08 12.32 31.15
CA GLU A 166 0.27 11.58 32.11
C GLU A 166 1.02 11.35 33.41
N ALA A 167 2.30 10.99 33.35
CA ALA A 167 3.17 10.86 34.50
C ALA A 167 3.31 12.20 35.26
N ALA A 168 3.50 13.30 34.54
CA ALA A 168 3.58 14.65 35.13
C ALA A 168 2.26 15.08 35.80
N ARG A 169 1.12 14.66 35.22
CA ARG A 169 -0.21 14.94 35.81
C ARG A 169 -0.48 14.13 37.08
N ASN A 170 0.05 12.92 37.12
CA ASN A 170 -0.13 12.01 38.24
C ASN A 170 0.98 12.11 39.29
N ASP A 171 1.94 13.03 39.11
CA ASP A 171 2.98 13.28 40.10
C ASP A 171 2.39 13.87 41.39
N PRO A 172 2.47 13.15 42.51
CA PRO A 172 1.88 13.60 43.80
C PRO A 172 2.54 14.87 44.32
N THR A 173 3.77 15.19 43.90
CA THR A 173 4.48 16.40 44.34
C THR A 173 4.01 17.69 43.61
N LYS A 174 3.31 17.52 42.48
CA LYS A 174 2.76 18.62 41.66
C LYS A 174 1.26 18.79 41.75
N LYS A 175 0.57 17.99 42.60
CA LYS A 175 -0.85 18.23 42.85
C LYS A 175 -1.01 19.59 43.51
N PRO A 176 -1.79 20.52 42.92
CA PRO A 176 -2.10 21.76 43.60
C PRO A 176 -2.76 21.42 44.91
N LEU A 177 -2.30 22.06 45.99
CA LEU A 177 -2.92 21.97 47.32
C LEU A 177 -4.43 22.08 47.15
N SER A 178 -5.18 21.17 47.73
CA SER A 178 -6.64 21.20 47.63
C SER A 178 -7.13 22.58 48.06
N LYS A 179 -8.17 23.08 47.41
CA LYS A 179 -8.78 24.39 47.79
C LYS A 179 -9.06 24.50 49.27
N ALA A 180 -9.32 23.37 49.97
CA ALA A 180 -9.47 23.30 51.40
C ALA A 180 -8.17 23.62 52.16
N TRP A 181 -7.02 23.15 51.65
CA TRP A 181 -5.70 23.45 52.22
C TRP A 181 -5.29 24.91 51.99
N GLN A 182 -5.59 25.47 50.83
CA GLN A 182 -5.34 26.88 50.54
C GLN A 182 -6.16 27.79 51.44
N ARG A 183 -7.45 27.48 51.68
CA ARG A 183 -8.31 28.21 52.63
C ARG A 183 -7.82 28.09 54.04
N ALA A 184 -7.29 26.94 54.47
CA ALA A 184 -6.73 26.77 55.80
C ALA A 184 -5.45 27.57 56.04
N MET A 185 -4.66 27.89 54.99
CA MET A 185 -3.48 28.75 55.08
C MET A 185 -3.82 30.23 55.07
N GLU A 186 -4.95 30.65 54.50
CA GLU A 186 -5.39 32.07 54.47
C GLU A 186 -6.02 32.55 55.76
N VAL A 187 -6.32 31.68 56.70
CA VAL A 187 -6.99 31.97 57.98
C VAL A 187 -5.98 32.17 59.11
N ARG A 188 -4.68 32.26 58.86
CA ARG A 188 -3.67 32.55 59.88
C ARG A 188 -3.22 34.00 59.88
#